data_435d462e1381df80013f8c6f139b4f86
#
_entry.id   435d462e1381df80013f8c6f139b4f86
#
_cell.length_a   1.000
_cell.length_b   1.000
_cell.length_c   1.000
_cell.angle_alpha   90.00
_cell.angle_beta   90.00
_cell.angle_gamma   90.00
#
_symmetry.space_group_name_H-M   'P 1'
#
loop_
_entity.id
_entity.type
_entity.pdbx_description
1 polymer ?
#
loop_
_entity_poly.entity_id
_entity_poly.type
_entity_poly.pdbx_seq_one_letter_code
_entity_poly.pdbx_strand_id
1 'polypeptide(L)'
;RDYYASRGLGDVYKRQIFDGAHGGSIFNTPGAEECAVEFFSLSKSFNVTGARISFLVGRRDVIAACKKLRTQIDFGMFLPIQKVAVAALTGPLDGVQRQCGEYQRRRDALCGGLRSIGWDVPNSHGSMFVWAPVPAGYKTSMEFCLALIDKAGVICTPGSSFGPSGEGYVRFALTMPVEKIGEAVNAIKESGIL
;
A
#
# COMPACT_ATOMS: atom_id res chain seq x y z
N ARG A 1 -1.68 9.62 -18.36
CA ARG A 1 -2.43 8.38 -18.69
C ARG A 1 -2.11 7.36 -17.64
N ASP A 2 -2.88 7.43 -16.56
CA ASP A 2 -2.65 6.64 -15.33
C ASP A 2 -3.18 5.21 -15.49
N TYR A 3 -2.77 4.56 -16.57
CA TYR A 3 -3.19 3.21 -16.91
C TYR A 3 -2.69 2.13 -15.93
N TYR A 4 -1.71 2.50 -15.08
CA TYR A 4 -1.13 1.58 -14.11
C TYR A 4 -1.81 1.61 -12.74
N ALA A 5 -2.54 2.66 -12.41
CA ALA A 5 -3.28 2.74 -11.15
C ALA A 5 -4.47 1.77 -11.08
N SER A 6 -5.00 1.33 -12.24
CA SER A 6 -6.15 0.43 -12.32
C SER A 6 -5.79 -1.07 -12.27
N ARG A 7 -4.50 -1.43 -12.27
CA ARG A 7 -4.07 -2.83 -12.31
C ARG A 7 -3.81 -3.43 -10.94
N GLY A 8 -4.75 -3.28 -10.02
CA GLY A 8 -4.84 -4.18 -8.87
C GLY A 8 -4.19 -3.72 -7.56
N LEU A 9 -3.43 -2.63 -7.49
CA LEU A 9 -2.93 -2.11 -6.22
C LEU A 9 -3.81 -0.98 -5.66
N GLY A 10 -4.47 -0.20 -6.51
CA GLY A 10 -5.33 0.90 -6.09
C GLY A 10 -6.53 0.47 -5.25
N ASP A 11 -7.12 -0.65 -5.59
CA ASP A 11 -8.35 -1.13 -4.96
C ASP A 11 -8.14 -1.68 -3.56
N VAL A 12 -6.97 -2.25 -3.30
CA VAL A 12 -6.60 -2.79 -1.99
C VAL A 12 -6.46 -1.69 -0.93
N TYR A 13 -6.14 -0.48 -1.33
CA TYR A 13 -5.86 0.65 -0.44
C TYR A 13 -6.92 1.76 -0.46
N LYS A 14 -8.06 1.56 -1.11
CA LYS A 14 -9.12 2.57 -1.26
C LYS A 14 -9.60 3.23 0.04
N ARG A 15 -9.42 2.57 1.16
CA ARG A 15 -9.80 3.08 2.49
C ARG A 15 -8.62 3.62 3.29
N GLN A 16 -7.40 3.55 2.75
CA GLN A 16 -6.19 4.13 3.35
C GLN A 16 -5.77 5.35 2.52
N ILE A 17 -6.61 6.37 2.50
CA ILE A 17 -6.41 7.60 1.73
C ILE A 17 -6.34 8.75 2.71
N PHE A 18 -5.41 9.67 2.45
CA PHE A 18 -5.04 10.77 3.31
C PHE A 18 -5.49 12.10 2.73
N ASP A 19 -5.46 13.14 3.54
CA ASP A 19 -5.66 14.55 3.12
C ASP A 19 -7.03 14.79 2.45
N GLY A 20 -8.06 14.01 2.80
CA GLY A 20 -9.40 14.16 2.22
C GLY A 20 -9.50 13.71 0.75
N ALA A 21 -8.46 13.09 0.20
CA ALA A 21 -8.52 12.52 -1.13
C ALA A 21 -9.53 11.38 -1.23
N HIS A 22 -10.01 11.10 -2.43
CA HIS A 22 -10.97 10.02 -2.68
C HIS A 22 -10.31 8.90 -3.48
N GLY A 23 -10.52 7.66 -3.03
CA GLY A 23 -10.11 6.47 -3.78
C GLY A 23 -10.96 6.30 -5.05
N GLY A 24 -10.28 6.16 -6.18
CA GLY A 24 -10.95 5.85 -7.43
C GLY A 24 -11.49 4.41 -7.47
N SER A 25 -12.54 4.19 -8.24
CA SER A 25 -13.01 2.88 -8.69
C SER A 25 -12.99 2.87 -10.21
N ILE A 26 -12.66 1.71 -10.80
CA ILE A 26 -12.80 1.55 -12.25
C ILE A 26 -14.25 1.82 -12.68
N PHE A 27 -15.21 1.52 -11.81
CA PHE A 27 -16.63 1.75 -12.07
C PHE A 27 -17.06 3.21 -12.03
N ASN A 28 -16.17 4.15 -11.67
CA ASN A 28 -16.39 5.59 -11.89
C ASN A 28 -16.22 5.98 -13.37
N THR A 29 -15.71 5.07 -14.19
CA THR A 29 -15.56 5.28 -15.64
C THR A 29 -16.81 4.77 -16.35
N PRO A 30 -17.52 5.61 -17.12
CA PRO A 30 -18.70 5.17 -17.88
C PRO A 30 -18.39 3.96 -18.76
N GLY A 31 -19.26 2.94 -18.74
CA GLY A 31 -19.11 1.70 -19.50
C GLY A 31 -18.17 0.66 -18.91
N ALA A 32 -17.53 0.95 -17.78
CA ALA A 32 -16.63 0.00 -17.12
C ALA A 32 -17.34 -1.27 -16.67
N GLU A 33 -18.61 -1.17 -16.28
CA GLU A 33 -19.45 -2.30 -15.88
C GLU A 33 -19.61 -3.36 -16.98
N GLU A 34 -19.46 -2.97 -18.25
CA GLU A 34 -19.55 -3.87 -19.40
C GLU A 34 -18.26 -4.63 -19.70
N CYS A 35 -17.11 -4.18 -19.20
CA CYS A 35 -15.82 -4.75 -19.57
C CYS A 35 -14.84 -4.95 -18.41
N ALA A 36 -15.12 -4.41 -17.23
CA ALA A 36 -14.17 -4.42 -16.12
C ALA A 36 -14.60 -5.32 -14.96
N VAL A 37 -13.60 -5.70 -14.18
CA VAL A 37 -13.73 -6.28 -12.84
C VAL A 37 -12.78 -5.58 -11.88
N GLU A 38 -13.15 -5.51 -10.61
CA GLU A 38 -12.38 -4.86 -9.56
C GLU A 38 -12.19 -5.82 -8.39
N PHE A 39 -10.94 -5.96 -7.93
CA PHE A 39 -10.59 -6.75 -6.76
C PHE A 39 -10.58 -5.89 -5.51
N PHE A 40 -11.23 -6.36 -4.47
CA PHE A 40 -11.19 -5.75 -3.14
C PHE A 40 -10.58 -6.71 -2.14
N SER A 41 -9.67 -6.21 -1.31
CA SER A 41 -9.09 -6.97 -0.22
C SER A 41 -9.39 -6.31 1.12
N LEU A 42 -9.77 -7.12 2.11
CA LEU A 42 -9.96 -6.65 3.48
C LEU A 42 -8.63 -6.58 4.26
N SER A 43 -7.57 -7.16 3.71
CA SER A 43 -6.27 -7.27 4.38
C SER A 43 -5.73 -5.95 4.91
N LYS A 44 -5.77 -4.89 4.08
CA LYS A 44 -5.23 -3.58 4.44
C LYS A 44 -6.31 -2.63 4.94
N SER A 45 -7.50 -2.67 4.33
CA SER A 45 -8.62 -1.80 4.70
C SER A 45 -9.10 -2.02 6.14
N PHE A 46 -9.07 -3.26 6.62
CA PHE A 46 -9.54 -3.64 7.96
C PHE A 46 -8.43 -4.23 8.84
N ASN A 47 -7.17 -4.16 8.40
CA ASN A 47 -6.01 -4.71 9.12
C ASN A 47 -6.14 -6.21 9.47
N VAL A 48 -6.73 -6.99 8.56
CA VAL A 48 -6.97 -8.44 8.73
C VAL A 48 -6.19 -9.27 7.71
N THR A 49 -4.92 -8.93 7.50
CA THR A 49 -4.06 -9.57 6.50
C THR A 49 -4.03 -11.09 6.64
N GLY A 50 -4.01 -11.62 7.86
CA GLY A 50 -4.02 -13.06 8.15
C GLY A 50 -5.31 -13.78 7.78
N ALA A 51 -6.43 -13.08 7.63
CA ALA A 51 -7.72 -13.67 7.24
C ALA A 51 -7.76 -14.14 5.78
N ARG A 52 -6.85 -13.69 4.93
CA ARG A 52 -6.71 -14.11 3.52
C ARG A 52 -8.02 -14.04 2.73
N ILE A 53 -8.74 -12.91 2.86
CA ILE A 53 -10.04 -12.71 2.22
C ILE A 53 -10.05 -11.50 1.30
N SER A 54 -10.60 -11.71 0.12
CA SER A 54 -10.84 -10.70 -0.90
C SER A 54 -12.12 -11.04 -1.67
N PHE A 55 -12.66 -10.11 -2.42
CA PHE A 55 -13.80 -10.33 -3.29
C PHE A 55 -13.61 -9.63 -4.63
N LEU A 56 -14.30 -10.15 -5.63
CA LEU A 56 -14.29 -9.66 -7.01
C LEU A 56 -15.68 -9.14 -7.36
N VAL A 57 -15.72 -7.94 -7.92
CA VAL A 57 -16.96 -7.28 -8.36
C VAL A 57 -16.81 -6.89 -9.83
N GLY A 58 -17.91 -6.91 -10.59
CA GLY A 58 -17.94 -6.40 -11.95
C GLY A 58 -18.61 -7.34 -12.94
N ARG A 59 -18.08 -7.41 -14.15
CA ARG A 59 -18.68 -8.09 -15.29
C ARG A 59 -19.03 -9.55 -14.99
N ARG A 60 -20.30 -9.90 -15.19
CA ARG A 60 -20.91 -11.16 -14.76
C ARG A 60 -20.23 -12.40 -15.36
N ASP A 61 -19.92 -12.40 -16.66
CA ASP A 61 -19.30 -13.52 -17.35
C ASP A 61 -17.88 -13.79 -16.86
N VAL A 62 -17.10 -12.74 -16.58
CA VAL A 62 -15.76 -12.85 -15.98
C VAL A 62 -15.86 -13.41 -14.58
N ILE A 63 -16.79 -12.92 -13.75
CA ILE A 63 -17.01 -13.45 -12.40
C ILE A 63 -17.44 -14.91 -12.45
N ALA A 64 -18.33 -15.30 -13.38
CA ALA A 64 -18.77 -16.67 -13.56
C ALA A 64 -17.61 -17.59 -13.97
N ALA A 65 -16.74 -17.15 -14.88
CA ALA A 65 -15.54 -17.89 -15.26
C ALA A 65 -14.55 -18.05 -14.08
N CYS A 66 -14.31 -16.99 -13.33
CA CYS A 66 -13.48 -17.04 -12.12
C CYS A 66 -14.05 -17.99 -11.06
N LYS A 67 -15.37 -17.95 -10.85
CA LYS A 67 -16.05 -18.86 -9.93
C LYS A 67 -15.89 -20.31 -10.37
N LYS A 68 -16.10 -20.61 -11.66
CA LYS A 68 -15.93 -21.95 -12.23
C LYS A 68 -14.49 -22.44 -12.06
N LEU A 69 -13.50 -21.60 -12.33
CA LEU A 69 -12.09 -21.96 -12.12
C LEU A 69 -11.80 -22.25 -10.65
N ARG A 70 -12.29 -21.40 -9.74
CA ARG A 70 -12.08 -21.56 -8.29
C ARG A 70 -12.61 -22.90 -7.76
N THR A 71 -13.74 -23.38 -8.25
CA THR A 71 -14.27 -24.69 -7.83
C THR A 71 -13.37 -25.87 -8.18
N GLN A 72 -12.36 -25.67 -9.06
CA GLN A 72 -11.35 -26.67 -9.39
C GLN A 72 -10.05 -26.50 -8.61
N ILE A 73 -9.89 -25.39 -7.87
CA ILE A 73 -8.66 -25.07 -7.12
C ILE A 73 -8.87 -25.32 -5.63
N ASP A 74 -9.99 -24.90 -5.08
CA ASP A 74 -10.32 -25.04 -3.66
C ASP A 74 -11.80 -25.43 -3.47
N PHE A 75 -12.10 -26.06 -2.33
CA PHE A 75 -13.46 -26.48 -1.96
C PHE A 75 -14.28 -25.37 -1.31
N GLY A 76 -13.75 -24.16 -1.26
CA GLY A 76 -14.39 -22.99 -0.70
C GLY A 76 -13.60 -22.38 0.45
N MET A 77 -14.09 -21.22 0.88
CA MET A 77 -13.47 -20.45 1.97
C MET A 77 -14.06 -20.87 3.31
N PHE A 78 -13.20 -21.01 4.32
CA PHE A 78 -13.57 -21.30 5.70
C PHE A 78 -14.66 -20.32 6.21
N LEU A 79 -15.80 -20.87 6.64
CA LEU A 79 -16.98 -20.09 6.97
C LEU A 79 -16.76 -18.97 8.02
N PRO A 80 -15.99 -19.17 9.09
CA PRO A 80 -15.66 -18.08 10.02
C PRO A 80 -15.02 -16.87 9.36
N ILE A 81 -14.14 -17.08 8.37
CA ILE A 81 -13.51 -15.96 7.63
C ILE A 81 -14.54 -15.21 6.79
N GLN A 82 -15.51 -15.90 6.20
CA GLN A 82 -16.62 -15.25 5.49
C GLN A 82 -17.46 -14.38 6.45
N LYS A 83 -17.72 -14.86 7.67
CA LYS A 83 -18.42 -14.11 8.70
C LYS A 83 -17.63 -12.87 9.16
N VAL A 84 -16.29 -12.97 9.26
CA VAL A 84 -15.41 -11.83 9.52
C VAL A 84 -15.57 -10.78 8.42
N ALA A 85 -15.61 -11.18 7.15
CA ALA A 85 -15.81 -10.25 6.04
C ALA A 85 -17.18 -9.56 6.11
N VAL A 86 -18.25 -10.31 6.40
CA VAL A 86 -19.59 -9.75 6.57
C VAL A 86 -19.57 -8.72 7.68
N ALA A 87 -19.06 -9.05 8.86
CA ALA A 87 -19.00 -8.14 10.00
C ALA A 87 -18.18 -6.86 9.68
N ALA A 88 -17.06 -7.01 8.98
CA ALA A 88 -16.22 -5.89 8.57
C ALA A 88 -16.93 -4.96 7.57
N LEU A 89 -17.69 -5.51 6.63
CA LEU A 89 -18.36 -4.74 5.58
C LEU A 89 -19.67 -4.10 6.03
N THR A 90 -20.34 -4.68 7.03
CA THR A 90 -21.65 -4.20 7.55
C THR A 90 -21.54 -3.46 8.88
N GLY A 91 -20.40 -3.56 9.56
CA GLY A 91 -20.14 -2.90 10.83
C GLY A 91 -19.73 -1.43 10.70
N PRO A 92 -19.52 -0.75 11.84
CA PRO A 92 -19.08 0.64 11.86
C PRO A 92 -17.64 0.79 11.29
N LEU A 93 -17.38 1.91 10.65
CA LEU A 93 -16.09 2.21 10.01
C LEU A 93 -15.13 3.03 10.88
N ASP A 94 -15.50 3.35 12.12
CA ASP A 94 -14.69 4.19 13.02
C ASP A 94 -13.29 3.63 13.24
N GLY A 95 -13.16 2.29 13.32
CA GLY A 95 -11.87 1.62 13.43
C GLY A 95 -10.99 1.84 12.20
N VAL A 96 -11.59 1.81 11.02
CA VAL A 96 -10.90 2.07 9.75
C VAL A 96 -10.43 3.52 9.67
N GLN A 97 -11.29 4.46 10.09
CA GLN A 97 -10.96 5.89 10.11
C GLN A 97 -9.82 6.19 11.08
N ARG A 98 -9.86 5.63 12.30
CA ARG A 98 -8.77 5.78 13.28
C ARG A 98 -7.45 5.23 12.75
N GLN A 99 -7.47 4.05 12.11
CA GLN A 99 -6.30 3.45 11.49
C GLN A 99 -5.75 4.31 10.36
N CYS A 100 -6.62 4.87 9.53
CA CYS A 100 -6.23 5.76 8.45
C CYS A 100 -5.53 7.02 8.99
N GLY A 101 -6.08 7.65 10.01
CA GLY A 101 -5.47 8.79 10.69
C GLY A 101 -4.09 8.45 11.31
N GLU A 102 -3.93 7.23 11.84
CA GLU A 102 -2.62 6.79 12.35
C GLU A 102 -1.59 6.64 11.22
N TYR A 103 -1.94 6.04 10.09
CA TYR A 103 -1.05 5.96 8.94
C TYR A 103 -0.71 7.34 8.35
N GLN A 104 -1.66 8.26 8.35
CA GLN A 104 -1.41 9.63 7.92
C GLN A 104 -0.37 10.31 8.83
N ARG A 105 -0.51 10.21 10.16
CA ARG A 105 0.49 10.74 11.11
C ARG A 105 1.88 10.14 10.88
N ARG A 106 1.97 8.85 10.66
CA ARG A 106 3.24 8.16 10.38
C ARG A 106 3.84 8.60 9.05
N ARG A 107 3.02 8.76 8.00
CA ARG A 107 3.44 9.31 6.72
C ARG A 107 4.02 10.71 6.88
N ASP A 108 3.32 11.57 7.62
CA ASP A 108 3.72 12.95 7.83
C ASP A 108 5.04 13.03 8.60
N ALA A 109 5.21 12.20 9.63
CA ALA A 109 6.45 12.09 10.38
C ALA A 109 7.62 11.62 9.50
N LEU A 110 7.41 10.59 8.69
CA LEU A 110 8.46 10.08 7.79
C LEU A 110 8.81 11.08 6.71
N CYS A 111 7.84 11.50 5.90
CA CYS A 111 8.09 12.38 4.77
C CYS A 111 8.57 13.76 5.22
N GLY A 112 7.97 14.33 6.27
CA GLY A 112 8.40 15.60 6.85
C GLY A 112 9.81 15.53 7.45
N GLY A 113 10.08 14.44 8.19
CA GLY A 113 11.39 14.18 8.77
C GLY A 113 12.48 14.03 7.70
N LEU A 114 12.26 13.22 6.68
CA LEU A 114 13.22 13.04 5.58
C LEU A 114 13.47 14.35 4.83
N ARG A 115 12.44 15.15 4.54
CA ARG A 115 12.62 16.47 3.92
C ARG A 115 13.43 17.42 4.81
N SER A 116 13.23 17.37 6.12
CA SER A 116 13.97 18.24 7.06
C SER A 116 15.49 17.98 7.08
N ILE A 117 15.91 16.79 6.65
CA ILE A 117 17.33 16.41 6.55
C ILE A 117 17.87 16.46 5.10
N GLY A 118 17.10 17.05 4.16
CA GLY A 118 17.53 17.29 2.79
C GLY A 118 17.14 16.21 1.76
N TRP A 119 16.38 15.19 2.17
CA TRP A 119 15.86 14.16 1.25
C TRP A 119 14.45 14.52 0.80
N ASP A 120 14.31 14.96 -0.44
CA ASP A 120 13.02 15.37 -1.01
C ASP A 120 12.12 14.16 -1.31
N VAL A 121 11.31 13.80 -0.31
CA VAL A 121 10.35 12.68 -0.41
C VAL A 121 8.94 13.26 -0.49
N PRO A 122 8.18 12.96 -1.57
CA PRO A 122 6.82 13.42 -1.70
C PRO A 122 5.88 12.71 -0.71
N ASN A 123 4.82 13.40 -0.29
CA ASN A 123 3.77 12.77 0.49
C ASN A 123 3.00 11.76 -0.37
N SER A 124 2.84 10.55 0.12
CA SER A 124 1.89 9.62 -0.48
C SER A 124 0.45 10.04 -0.15
N HIS A 125 -0.46 9.95 -1.12
CA HIS A 125 -1.87 10.26 -0.93
C HIS A 125 -2.68 9.12 -0.30
N GLY A 126 -2.03 8.00 -0.03
CA GLY A 126 -2.67 6.85 0.57
C GLY A 126 -1.72 5.68 0.73
N SER A 127 -2.26 4.59 1.24
CA SER A 127 -1.59 3.34 1.57
C SER A 127 -0.67 3.41 2.80
N MET A 128 -0.28 2.25 3.28
CA MET A 128 0.68 2.11 4.38
C MET A 128 2.15 2.16 3.90
N PHE A 129 2.40 2.66 2.70
CA PHE A 129 3.73 2.73 2.12
C PHE A 129 4.06 4.14 1.63
N VAL A 130 5.34 4.49 1.73
CA VAL A 130 5.93 5.69 1.13
C VAL A 130 6.92 5.24 0.08
N TRP A 131 6.82 5.84 -1.09
CA TRP A 131 7.70 5.62 -2.23
C TRP A 131 8.65 6.80 -2.31
N ALA A 132 9.92 6.58 -2.02
CA ALA A 132 10.93 7.63 -1.93
C ALA A 132 11.95 7.49 -3.08
N PRO A 133 12.34 8.59 -3.75
CA PRO A 133 13.37 8.55 -4.76
C PRO A 133 14.72 8.19 -4.12
N VAL A 134 15.53 7.40 -4.80
CA VAL A 134 16.91 7.13 -4.37
C VAL A 134 17.72 8.42 -4.45
N PRO A 135 18.47 8.80 -3.41
CA PRO A 135 19.31 9.99 -3.44
C PRO A 135 20.39 9.91 -4.54
N ALA A 136 20.86 11.07 -4.97
CA ALA A 136 21.98 11.16 -5.92
C ALA A 136 23.23 10.47 -5.35
N GLY A 137 24.03 9.83 -6.24
CA GLY A 137 25.25 9.14 -5.84
C GLY A 137 25.13 7.63 -5.78
N TYR A 138 23.93 7.07 -5.80
CA TYR A 138 23.67 5.63 -5.86
C TYR A 138 23.21 5.22 -7.26
N LYS A 139 23.79 4.11 -7.77
CA LYS A 139 23.47 3.62 -9.12
C LYS A 139 22.18 2.81 -9.16
N THR A 140 21.84 2.13 -8.06
CA THR A 140 20.67 1.26 -7.98
C THR A 140 19.95 1.41 -6.64
N SER A 141 18.66 1.11 -6.64
CA SER A 141 17.84 1.09 -5.42
C SER A 141 18.33 0.04 -4.42
N MET A 142 18.91 -1.07 -4.90
CA MET A 142 19.48 -2.11 -4.04
C MET A 142 20.75 -1.60 -3.34
N GLU A 143 21.64 -0.94 -4.05
CA GLU A 143 22.85 -0.35 -3.48
C GLU A 143 22.51 0.62 -2.35
N PHE A 144 21.53 1.48 -2.56
CA PHE A 144 21.08 2.41 -1.54
C PHE A 144 20.44 1.69 -0.34
N CYS A 145 19.60 0.68 -0.55
CA CYS A 145 19.01 -0.11 0.55
C CYS A 145 20.08 -0.77 1.42
N LEU A 146 21.12 -1.35 0.82
CA LEU A 146 22.21 -1.96 1.56
C LEU A 146 23.01 -0.93 2.36
N ALA A 147 23.32 0.22 1.74
CA ALA A 147 23.99 1.32 2.43
C ALA A 147 23.15 1.87 3.61
N LEU A 148 21.83 1.93 3.44
CA LEU A 148 20.92 2.39 4.48
C LEU A 148 20.89 1.45 5.69
N ILE A 149 20.92 0.13 5.43
CA ILE A 149 21.01 -0.87 6.50
C ILE A 149 22.35 -0.77 7.21
N ASP A 150 23.45 -0.73 6.47
CA ASP A 150 24.80 -0.73 7.02
C ASP A 150 25.12 0.52 7.84
N LYS A 151 24.75 1.71 7.33
CA LYS A 151 25.12 2.98 7.95
C LYS A 151 24.11 3.53 8.94
N ALA A 152 22.82 3.25 8.74
CA ALA A 152 21.74 3.82 9.55
C ALA A 152 20.88 2.76 10.27
N GLY A 153 21.08 1.47 9.99
CA GLY A 153 20.26 0.42 10.57
C GLY A 153 18.79 0.46 10.12
N VAL A 154 18.49 1.14 9.03
CA VAL A 154 17.11 1.33 8.53
C VAL A 154 16.85 0.43 7.34
N ILE A 155 15.76 -0.33 7.40
CA ILE A 155 15.36 -1.28 6.35
C ILE A 155 14.27 -0.68 5.48
N CYS A 156 14.48 -0.71 4.17
CA CYS A 156 13.46 -0.42 3.17
C CYS A 156 13.49 -1.46 2.04
N THR A 157 12.50 -1.44 1.16
CA THR A 157 12.46 -2.36 0.02
C THR A 157 12.96 -1.65 -1.22
N PRO A 158 13.93 -2.19 -1.97
CA PRO A 158 14.37 -1.59 -3.22
C PRO A 158 13.24 -1.61 -4.26
N GLY A 159 13.09 -0.53 -5.00
CA GLY A 159 12.04 -0.42 -5.99
C GLY A 159 12.16 -1.42 -7.13
N SER A 160 13.37 -1.83 -7.49
CA SER A 160 13.62 -2.91 -8.47
C SER A 160 12.93 -4.23 -8.12
N SER A 161 12.62 -4.50 -6.85
CA SER A 161 11.83 -5.66 -6.42
C SER A 161 10.38 -5.65 -6.94
N PHE A 162 9.91 -4.50 -7.45
CA PHE A 162 8.56 -4.33 -8.02
C PHE A 162 8.57 -4.26 -9.55
N GLY A 163 9.71 -4.55 -10.16
CA GLY A 163 9.93 -4.53 -11.60
C GLY A 163 10.82 -3.37 -12.06
N PRO A 164 11.20 -3.35 -13.34
CA PRO A 164 12.15 -2.36 -13.88
C PRO A 164 11.71 -0.91 -13.68
N SER A 165 10.40 -0.64 -13.75
CA SER A 165 9.85 0.70 -13.53
C SER A 165 9.96 1.21 -12.09
N GLY A 166 10.30 0.34 -11.15
CA GLY A 166 10.54 0.70 -9.76
C GLY A 166 11.98 1.09 -9.46
N GLU A 167 12.90 0.90 -10.41
CA GLU A 167 14.28 1.31 -10.21
C GLU A 167 14.39 2.84 -10.04
N GLY A 168 15.33 3.28 -9.21
CA GLY A 168 15.47 4.68 -8.80
C GLY A 168 14.58 5.08 -7.61
N TYR A 169 13.86 4.14 -7.01
CA TYR A 169 13.02 4.37 -5.82
C TYR A 169 13.27 3.31 -4.75
N VAL A 170 12.88 3.64 -3.52
CA VAL A 170 12.77 2.69 -2.40
C VAL A 170 11.41 2.82 -1.73
N ARG A 171 10.91 1.74 -1.15
CA ARG A 171 9.63 1.70 -0.46
C ARG A 171 9.80 1.54 1.04
N PHE A 172 9.32 2.50 1.81
CA PHE A 172 9.16 2.39 3.26
C PHE A 172 7.77 1.88 3.63
N ALA A 173 7.69 1.12 4.73
CA ALA A 173 6.43 0.69 5.32
C ALA A 173 6.15 1.49 6.61
N LEU A 174 4.95 2.07 6.72
CA LEU A 174 4.50 2.87 7.86
C LEU A 174 4.02 1.99 9.03
N THR A 175 4.74 0.91 9.32
CA THR A 175 4.34 -0.08 10.34
C THR A 175 4.80 0.29 11.74
N MET A 176 5.80 1.16 11.85
CA MET A 176 6.36 1.60 13.12
C MET A 176 5.62 2.83 13.69
N PRO A 177 5.59 3.00 15.02
CA PRO A 177 5.03 4.20 15.62
C PRO A 177 5.86 5.45 15.28
N VAL A 178 5.26 6.64 15.44
CA VAL A 178 5.85 7.93 15.05
C VAL A 178 7.20 8.16 15.72
N GLU A 179 7.36 7.76 16.98
CA GLU A 179 8.60 7.89 17.75
C GLU A 179 9.74 7.10 17.09
N LYS A 180 9.46 5.86 16.66
CA LYS A 180 10.45 5.02 15.97
C LYS A 180 10.77 5.52 14.57
N ILE A 181 9.81 6.13 13.90
CA ILE A 181 10.06 6.81 12.63
C ILE A 181 11.00 8.00 12.84
N GLY A 182 10.81 8.78 13.91
CA GLY A 182 11.71 9.87 14.28
C GLY A 182 13.14 9.39 14.57
N GLU A 183 13.28 8.30 15.31
CA GLU A 183 14.59 7.66 15.54
C GLU A 183 15.28 7.24 14.23
N ALA A 184 14.52 6.62 13.30
CA ALA A 184 15.04 6.23 12.00
C ALA A 184 15.50 7.43 11.16
N VAL A 185 14.74 8.52 11.15
CA VAL A 185 15.13 9.78 10.47
C VAL A 185 16.42 10.36 11.05
N ASN A 186 16.55 10.36 12.38
CA ASN A 186 17.76 10.81 13.04
C ASN A 186 18.97 9.92 12.71
N ALA A 187 18.80 8.61 12.71
CA ALA A 187 19.87 7.68 12.32
C ALA A 187 20.32 7.90 10.86
N ILE A 188 19.39 8.16 9.94
CA ILE A 188 19.71 8.52 8.55
C ILE A 188 20.51 9.82 8.50
N LYS A 189 20.10 10.85 9.24
CA LYS A 189 20.81 12.12 9.32
C LYS A 189 22.25 11.95 9.82
N GLU A 190 22.42 11.22 10.93
CA GLU A 190 23.72 11.01 11.57
C GLU A 190 24.67 10.15 10.73
N SER A 191 24.13 9.26 9.90
CA SER A 191 24.90 8.38 9.01
C SER A 191 25.61 9.10 7.86
N GLY A 192 25.19 10.34 7.52
CA GLY A 192 25.74 11.09 6.38
C GLY A 192 25.54 10.41 5.02
N ILE A 193 24.47 9.63 4.87
CA ILE A 193 24.19 8.82 3.68
C ILE A 193 23.53 9.60 2.53
N LEU A 194 23.03 10.80 2.82
CA LEU A 194 22.36 11.69 1.86
C LEU A 194 23.33 12.66 1.21
#